data_ce07a42f2d7a326961dd5e57ec64ea7f
#
_entry.id   ce07a42f2d7a326961dd5e57ec64ea7f
#
_cell.length_a   1.000
_cell.length_b   1.000
_cell.length_c   1.000
_cell.angle_alpha   90.00
_cell.angle_beta   90.00
_cell.angle_gamma   90.00
#
_symmetry.space_group_name_H-M   'P 1'
#
loop_
_entity.id
_entity.type
_entity.pdbx_description
1 polymer ?
#
loop_
_entity_poly.entity_id
_entity_poly.type
_entity_poly.pdbx_seq_one_letter_code
_entity_poly.pdbx_strand_id
1 'polypeptide(L)'
;MKTVVVFPARNEIETIAQCIETAKKSRYKPEILVVDGNSADTTRKESHRAGASVIKQSKCVYPAKGVAMKDGVKEAIRQGADIIVFLDADIANLTTEWVDLLVEPVIEKACDMSRGYYRRANYDGAVTKLVAKPLSWVLFPEIAPFNQPLSGEICATAELFKTLVGCRDWPHGWGIDIWLLIEASMKNHNVDEVYLGTKVHTSRQEYLVDVVKLAKMAEQVSMTTFKQAIKYKRLDNVKRAHV
;
A
#
# COMPACT_ATOMS: atom_id res chain seq x y z
N MET A 1 10.96 8.54 -18.23
CA MET A 1 10.76 8.49 -16.75
C MET A 1 11.04 7.08 -16.29
N LYS A 2 11.88 6.94 -15.26
CA LYS A 2 12.22 5.64 -14.66
C LYS A 2 11.14 5.23 -13.67
N THR A 3 10.49 4.10 -13.91
CA THR A 3 9.50 3.52 -13.01
C THR A 3 10.14 2.40 -12.19
N VAL A 4 9.90 2.37 -10.90
CA VAL A 4 10.30 1.29 -9.99
C VAL A 4 9.06 0.72 -9.33
N VAL A 5 8.83 -0.59 -9.49
CA VAL A 5 7.80 -1.32 -8.75
C VAL A 5 8.40 -1.93 -7.51
N VAL A 6 7.84 -1.63 -6.36
CA VAL A 6 8.30 -2.08 -5.05
C VAL A 6 7.31 -3.09 -4.48
N PHE A 7 7.80 -4.26 -4.12
CA PHE A 7 7.06 -5.30 -3.40
C PHE A 7 7.57 -5.42 -1.96
N PRO A 8 6.84 -4.92 -0.95
CA PRO A 8 7.05 -5.32 0.43
C PRO A 8 6.64 -6.78 0.57
N ALA A 9 7.58 -7.68 0.88
CA ALA A 9 7.32 -9.12 0.88
C ALA A 9 7.79 -9.78 2.19
N ARG A 10 6.98 -10.70 2.72
CA ARG A 10 7.38 -11.56 3.84
C ARG A 10 6.67 -12.90 3.78
N ASN A 11 7.43 -13.96 3.52
CA ASN A 11 6.92 -15.33 3.37
C ASN A 11 5.88 -15.45 2.23
N GLU A 12 6.25 -14.97 1.05
CA GLU A 12 5.39 -14.91 -0.15
C GLU A 12 5.95 -15.77 -1.28
N ILE A 13 6.55 -16.92 -0.93
CA ILE A 13 7.19 -17.83 -1.88
C ILE A 13 6.25 -18.28 -3.00
N GLU A 14 4.96 -18.41 -2.71
CA GLU A 14 3.97 -18.93 -3.67
C GLU A 14 3.68 -17.95 -4.81
N THR A 15 3.81 -16.65 -4.59
CA THR A 15 3.34 -15.61 -5.50
C THR A 15 4.43 -14.67 -6.01
N ILE A 16 5.48 -14.46 -5.22
CA ILE A 16 6.44 -13.39 -5.49
C ILE A 16 7.09 -13.47 -6.87
N ALA A 17 7.49 -14.66 -7.33
CA ALA A 17 8.10 -14.83 -8.63
C ALA A 17 7.15 -14.43 -9.76
N GLN A 18 5.89 -14.90 -9.71
CA GLN A 18 4.85 -14.54 -10.69
C GLN A 18 4.55 -13.03 -10.67
N CYS A 19 4.45 -12.43 -9.48
CA CYS A 19 4.23 -10.99 -9.35
C CYS A 19 5.34 -10.18 -10.04
N ILE A 20 6.60 -10.55 -9.80
CA ILE A 20 7.76 -9.91 -10.42
C ILE A 20 7.73 -10.05 -11.94
N GLU A 21 7.57 -11.28 -12.45
CA GLU A 21 7.56 -11.56 -13.89
C GLU A 21 6.41 -10.84 -14.61
N THR A 22 5.25 -10.72 -13.95
CA THR A 22 4.09 -10.03 -14.48
C THR A 22 4.32 -8.52 -14.52
N ALA A 23 4.78 -7.93 -13.41
CA ALA A 23 5.03 -6.50 -13.33
C ALA A 23 6.08 -6.01 -14.36
N LYS A 24 7.11 -6.82 -14.62
CA LYS A 24 8.16 -6.53 -15.64
C LYS A 24 7.61 -6.38 -17.06
N LYS A 25 6.46 -6.98 -17.37
CA LYS A 25 5.83 -6.93 -18.70
C LYS A 25 5.04 -5.63 -18.96
N SER A 26 4.88 -4.78 -17.95
CA SER A 26 4.25 -3.47 -18.12
C SER A 26 4.89 -2.67 -19.23
N ARG A 27 4.08 -1.89 -19.96
CA ARG A 27 4.55 -0.99 -21.04
C ARG A 27 5.56 0.04 -20.51
N TYR A 28 5.56 0.34 -19.23
CA TYR A 28 6.51 1.25 -18.58
C TYR A 28 7.84 0.59 -18.22
N LYS A 29 8.02 -0.72 -18.48
CA LYS A 29 9.26 -1.49 -18.28
C LYS A 29 9.93 -1.19 -16.95
N PRO A 30 9.22 -1.36 -15.82
CA PRO A 30 9.73 -0.96 -14.52
C PRO A 30 10.92 -1.81 -14.08
N GLU A 31 11.83 -1.21 -13.33
CA GLU A 31 12.73 -1.97 -12.48
C GLU A 31 11.96 -2.52 -11.28
N ILE A 32 12.32 -3.71 -10.84
CA ILE A 32 11.64 -4.36 -9.72
C ILE A 32 12.53 -4.36 -8.49
N LEU A 33 11.97 -3.88 -7.39
CA LEU A 33 12.58 -3.87 -6.07
C LEU A 33 11.72 -4.67 -5.09
N VAL A 34 12.30 -5.66 -4.45
CA VAL A 34 11.66 -6.39 -3.34
C VAL A 34 12.29 -5.94 -2.03
N VAL A 35 11.46 -5.59 -1.06
CA VAL A 35 11.89 -5.31 0.31
C VAL A 35 11.50 -6.51 1.17
N ASP A 36 12.49 -7.35 1.46
CA ASP A 36 12.30 -8.57 2.25
C ASP A 36 12.14 -8.28 3.74
N GLY A 37 10.95 -8.57 4.25
CA GLY A 37 10.54 -8.43 5.65
C GLY A 37 11.11 -9.47 6.61
N ASN A 38 12.30 -9.98 6.36
CA ASN A 38 12.94 -11.06 7.10
C ASN A 38 12.16 -12.37 6.94
N SER A 39 11.93 -12.78 5.69
CA SER A 39 11.26 -14.04 5.36
C SER A 39 12.02 -15.24 5.92
N ALA A 40 11.26 -16.21 6.44
CA ALA A 40 11.79 -17.49 6.92
C ALA A 40 11.83 -18.55 5.80
N ASP A 41 11.10 -18.32 4.73
CA ASP A 41 11.06 -19.16 3.53
C ASP A 41 12.05 -18.68 2.45
N THR A 42 11.94 -19.21 1.23
CA THR A 42 12.82 -18.85 0.11
C THR A 42 12.35 -17.64 -0.70
N THR A 43 11.40 -16.81 -0.20
CA THR A 43 10.91 -15.61 -0.87
C THR A 43 12.04 -14.75 -1.43
N ARG A 44 13.07 -14.47 -0.64
CA ARG A 44 14.22 -13.67 -1.06
C ARG A 44 14.97 -14.30 -2.24
N LYS A 45 15.19 -15.61 -2.19
CA LYS A 45 15.91 -16.35 -3.24
C LYS A 45 15.12 -16.34 -4.55
N GLU A 46 13.81 -16.60 -4.48
CA GLU A 46 12.94 -16.59 -5.65
C GLU A 46 12.79 -15.18 -6.24
N SER A 47 12.77 -14.15 -5.41
CA SER A 47 12.79 -12.75 -5.89
C SER A 47 14.03 -12.43 -6.72
N HIS A 48 15.22 -12.82 -6.25
CA HIS A 48 16.46 -12.68 -7.02
C HIS A 48 16.42 -13.47 -8.33
N ARG A 49 15.91 -14.70 -8.27
CA ARG A 49 15.81 -15.60 -9.44
C ARG A 49 14.88 -15.03 -10.51
N ALA A 50 13.78 -14.38 -10.10
CA ALA A 50 12.87 -13.67 -10.99
C ALA A 50 13.45 -12.34 -11.53
N GLY A 51 14.66 -11.97 -11.11
CA GLY A 51 15.39 -10.81 -11.61
C GLY A 51 14.99 -9.49 -10.94
N ALA A 52 14.58 -9.51 -9.69
CA ALA A 52 14.39 -8.31 -8.89
C ALA A 52 15.66 -7.93 -8.12
N SER A 53 15.87 -6.64 -7.90
CA SER A 53 16.74 -6.16 -6.83
C SER A 53 16.09 -6.46 -5.48
N VAL A 54 16.84 -6.96 -4.52
CA VAL A 54 16.29 -7.32 -3.20
C VAL A 54 17.09 -6.67 -2.10
N ILE A 55 16.39 -5.94 -1.24
CA ILE A 55 16.97 -5.39 -0.01
C ILE A 55 16.29 -6.01 1.21
N LYS A 56 16.97 -6.03 2.34
CA LYS A 56 16.39 -6.41 3.62
C LYS A 56 15.80 -5.17 4.29
N GLN A 57 14.60 -5.29 4.85
CA GLN A 57 14.04 -4.18 5.61
C GLN A 57 14.89 -3.82 6.84
N SER A 58 14.93 -2.54 7.18
CA SER A 58 15.85 -1.99 8.19
C SER A 58 15.52 -2.40 9.63
N LYS A 59 14.28 -2.78 9.93
CA LYS A 59 13.84 -3.17 11.28
C LYS A 59 13.09 -4.50 11.24
N CYS A 60 13.53 -5.45 12.06
CA CYS A 60 12.89 -6.77 12.22
C CYS A 60 11.76 -6.71 13.26
N VAL A 61 10.71 -5.94 12.99
CA VAL A 61 9.48 -5.88 13.79
C VAL A 61 8.31 -6.44 12.98
N TYR A 62 7.28 -6.92 13.62
CA TYR A 62 6.08 -7.41 12.94
C TYR A 62 4.82 -6.90 13.66
N PRO A 63 3.86 -6.39 12.90
CA PRO A 63 3.84 -6.12 11.47
C PRO A 63 4.71 -4.90 11.12
N ALA A 64 5.32 -4.90 9.93
CA ALA A 64 6.29 -3.91 9.51
C ALA A 64 6.10 -3.43 8.06
N LYS A 65 4.89 -3.49 7.50
CA LYS A 65 4.60 -3.04 6.12
C LYS A 65 5.11 -1.61 5.89
N GLY A 66 4.84 -0.70 6.80
CA GLY A 66 5.29 0.69 6.68
C GLY A 66 6.81 0.86 6.74
N VAL A 67 7.53 -0.01 7.49
CA VAL A 67 9.00 -0.02 7.47
C VAL A 67 9.50 -0.44 6.10
N ALA A 68 8.97 -1.54 5.57
CA ALA A 68 9.35 -2.04 4.25
C ALA A 68 9.05 -1.01 3.14
N MET A 69 7.90 -0.36 3.19
CA MET A 69 7.55 0.71 2.25
C MET A 69 8.51 1.90 2.36
N LYS A 70 8.87 2.31 3.59
CA LYS A 70 9.83 3.39 3.81
C LYS A 70 11.21 3.09 3.22
N ASP A 71 11.69 1.88 3.43
CA ASP A 71 12.97 1.42 2.90
C ASP A 71 12.91 1.30 1.38
N GLY A 72 11.79 0.81 0.84
CA GLY A 72 11.53 0.74 -0.60
C GLY A 72 11.55 2.11 -1.28
N VAL A 73 10.88 3.12 -0.70
CA VAL A 73 10.95 4.50 -1.22
C VAL A 73 12.38 5.02 -1.25
N LYS A 74 13.12 4.87 -0.15
CA LYS A 74 14.50 5.37 -0.08
C LYS A 74 15.39 4.70 -1.12
N GLU A 75 15.26 3.40 -1.29
CA GLU A 75 16.05 2.65 -2.25
C GLU A 75 15.66 2.98 -3.70
N ALA A 76 14.35 3.07 -4.00
CA ALA A 76 13.89 3.46 -5.34
C ALA A 76 14.40 4.86 -5.72
N ILE A 77 14.37 5.83 -4.79
CA ILE A 77 14.95 7.16 -5.01
C ILE A 77 16.46 7.07 -5.24
N ARG A 78 17.18 6.25 -4.47
CA ARG A 78 18.62 6.03 -4.66
C ARG A 78 18.94 5.44 -6.03
N GLN A 79 18.04 4.62 -6.57
CA GLN A 79 18.14 4.07 -7.93
C GLN A 79 17.74 5.07 -9.02
N GLY A 80 17.32 6.27 -8.67
CA GLY A 80 16.91 7.31 -9.61
C GLY A 80 15.50 7.14 -10.17
N ALA A 81 14.58 6.57 -9.38
CA ALA A 81 13.17 6.48 -9.78
C ALA A 81 12.54 7.87 -9.93
N ASP A 82 11.77 8.06 -11.00
CA ASP A 82 10.86 9.18 -11.18
C ASP A 82 9.46 8.84 -10.65
N ILE A 83 9.05 7.57 -10.88
CA ILE A 83 7.75 7.00 -10.47
C ILE A 83 8.00 5.78 -9.60
N ILE A 84 7.27 5.67 -8.49
CA ILE A 84 7.31 4.52 -7.59
C ILE A 84 5.91 3.92 -7.51
N VAL A 85 5.83 2.61 -7.73
CA VAL A 85 4.59 1.82 -7.60
C VAL A 85 4.78 0.82 -6.48
N PHE A 86 3.84 0.76 -5.54
CA PHE A 86 3.75 -0.32 -4.58
C PHE A 86 2.70 -1.33 -5.03
N LEU A 87 3.02 -2.61 -4.88
CA LEU A 87 2.10 -3.72 -5.04
C LEU A 87 2.29 -4.70 -3.89
N ASP A 88 1.19 -5.27 -3.39
CA ASP A 88 1.27 -6.36 -2.42
C ASP A 88 1.88 -7.61 -3.09
N ALA A 89 2.70 -8.35 -2.36
CA ALA A 89 3.44 -9.51 -2.89
C ALA A 89 2.62 -10.81 -2.87
N ASP A 90 1.42 -10.81 -2.26
CA ASP A 90 0.51 -11.96 -2.11
C ASP A 90 -0.59 -12.03 -3.18
N ILE A 91 -0.49 -11.25 -4.25
CA ILE A 91 -1.51 -11.19 -5.31
C ILE A 91 -1.37 -12.39 -6.23
N ALA A 92 -2.35 -13.30 -6.20
CA ALA A 92 -2.34 -14.52 -7.00
C ALA A 92 -2.71 -14.29 -8.48
N ASN A 93 -3.43 -13.20 -8.78
CA ASN A 93 -3.94 -12.89 -10.11
C ASN A 93 -3.50 -11.51 -10.61
N LEU A 94 -2.31 -11.08 -10.25
CA LEU A 94 -1.73 -9.84 -10.77
C LEU A 94 -1.69 -9.89 -12.30
N THR A 95 -2.10 -8.81 -12.95
CA THR A 95 -1.97 -8.64 -14.39
C THR A 95 -1.06 -7.47 -14.73
N THR A 96 -0.56 -7.46 -15.94
CA THR A 96 0.34 -6.40 -16.43
C THR A 96 -0.35 -5.03 -16.41
N GLU A 97 -1.64 -5.02 -16.72
CA GLU A 97 -2.47 -3.81 -16.79
C GLU A 97 -2.58 -3.09 -15.44
N TRP A 98 -2.42 -3.79 -14.31
CA TRP A 98 -2.48 -3.13 -13.00
C TRP A 98 -1.38 -2.08 -12.83
N VAL A 99 -0.16 -2.41 -13.28
CA VAL A 99 0.94 -1.45 -13.26
C VAL A 99 0.64 -0.28 -14.20
N ASP A 100 0.16 -0.58 -15.40
CA ASP A 100 -0.13 0.43 -16.41
C ASP A 100 -1.22 1.40 -15.94
N LEU A 101 -2.33 0.88 -15.41
CA LEU A 101 -3.45 1.66 -14.89
C LEU A 101 -3.05 2.55 -13.70
N LEU A 102 -2.16 2.07 -12.83
CA LEU A 102 -1.67 2.86 -11.71
C LEU A 102 -0.72 3.96 -12.16
N VAL A 103 0.14 3.70 -13.13
CA VAL A 103 1.20 4.64 -13.56
C VAL A 103 0.65 5.74 -14.47
N GLU A 104 -0.27 5.40 -15.37
CA GLU A 104 -0.78 6.30 -16.39
C GLU A 104 -1.28 7.64 -15.85
N PRO A 105 -2.22 7.70 -14.89
CA PRO A 105 -2.77 8.98 -14.42
C PRO A 105 -1.73 9.86 -13.71
N VAL A 106 -0.69 9.25 -13.13
CA VAL A 106 0.40 10.01 -12.48
C VAL A 106 1.34 10.61 -13.53
N ILE A 107 1.67 9.86 -14.58
CA ILE A 107 2.52 10.37 -15.68
C ILE A 107 1.80 11.47 -16.47
N GLU A 108 0.50 11.30 -16.70
CA GLU A 108 -0.34 12.28 -17.41
C GLU A 108 -0.69 13.50 -16.54
N LYS A 109 -0.26 13.50 -15.26
CA LYS A 109 -0.54 14.56 -14.29
C LYS A 109 -2.04 14.77 -14.03
N ALA A 110 -2.85 13.75 -14.24
CA ALA A 110 -4.26 13.76 -13.87
C ALA A 110 -4.42 13.67 -12.34
N CYS A 111 -3.46 13.01 -11.65
CA CYS A 111 -3.37 13.00 -10.19
C CYS A 111 -1.90 12.97 -9.73
N ASP A 112 -1.67 13.28 -8.45
CA ASP A 112 -0.35 13.19 -7.80
C ASP A 112 -0.08 11.78 -7.28
N MET A 113 -1.16 11.09 -6.90
CA MET A 113 -1.12 9.71 -6.41
C MET A 113 -2.33 8.95 -6.96
N SER A 114 -2.11 7.80 -7.56
CA SER A 114 -3.15 6.84 -7.93
C SER A 114 -3.16 5.67 -6.95
N ARG A 115 -4.35 5.14 -6.69
CA ARG A 115 -4.56 3.99 -5.81
C ARG A 115 -5.48 2.98 -6.48
N GLY A 116 -5.17 1.71 -6.32
CA GLY A 116 -6.01 0.66 -6.85
C GLY A 116 -7.28 0.45 -6.02
N TYR A 117 -8.44 0.31 -6.68
CA TYR A 117 -9.60 -0.30 -6.06
C TYR A 117 -10.05 -1.52 -6.88
N TYR A 118 -10.66 -2.48 -6.20
CA TYR A 118 -10.97 -3.78 -6.79
C TYR A 118 -12.11 -4.47 -6.05
N ARG A 119 -12.73 -5.42 -6.75
CA ARG A 119 -13.64 -6.37 -6.10
C ARG A 119 -12.80 -7.37 -5.30
N ARG A 120 -13.28 -7.74 -4.13
CA ARG A 120 -12.70 -8.79 -3.30
C ARG A 120 -13.65 -9.98 -3.25
N ALA A 121 -13.13 -11.17 -2.97
CA ALA A 121 -13.97 -12.33 -2.63
C ALA A 121 -14.87 -12.00 -1.41
N ASN A 122 -16.04 -12.64 -1.33
CA ASN A 122 -17.18 -12.23 -0.49
C ASN A 122 -16.89 -11.96 0.99
N TYR A 123 -15.85 -12.56 1.57
CA TYR A 123 -15.52 -12.45 2.99
C TYR A 123 -14.29 -11.61 3.29
N ASP A 124 -13.69 -11.02 2.27
CA ASP A 124 -12.47 -10.22 2.41
C ASP A 124 -12.77 -8.73 2.64
N GLY A 125 -11.83 -8.02 3.28
CA GLY A 125 -11.89 -6.58 3.51
C GLY A 125 -12.67 -6.17 4.75
N ALA A 126 -12.78 -7.02 5.77
CA ALA A 126 -13.47 -6.71 7.02
C ALA A 126 -12.94 -5.41 7.66
N VAL A 127 -11.63 -5.23 7.76
CA VAL A 127 -11.02 -4.01 8.32
C VAL A 127 -11.33 -2.78 7.45
N THR A 128 -11.36 -2.93 6.13
CA THR A 128 -11.78 -1.84 5.23
C THR A 128 -13.21 -1.43 5.48
N LYS A 129 -14.14 -2.40 5.51
CA LYS A 129 -15.59 -2.16 5.61
C LYS A 129 -16.03 -1.70 7.00
N LEU A 130 -15.46 -2.31 8.05
CA LEU A 130 -15.93 -2.16 9.43
C LEU A 130 -15.10 -1.17 10.25
N VAL A 131 -13.92 -0.78 9.79
CA VAL A 131 -13.03 0.14 10.51
C VAL A 131 -12.67 1.34 9.64
N ALA A 132 -11.96 1.14 8.53
CA ALA A 132 -11.39 2.26 7.77
C ALA A 132 -12.48 3.15 7.18
N LYS A 133 -13.48 2.59 6.49
CA LYS A 133 -14.56 3.39 5.89
C LYS A 133 -15.39 4.15 6.94
N PRO A 134 -15.91 3.54 8.00
CA PRO A 134 -16.65 4.28 9.04
C PRO A 134 -15.83 5.40 9.67
N LEU A 135 -14.57 5.14 10.02
CA LEU A 135 -13.70 6.18 10.59
C LEU A 135 -13.41 7.31 9.59
N SER A 136 -13.23 6.99 8.30
CA SER A 136 -13.07 8.00 7.26
C SER A 136 -14.30 8.89 7.15
N TRP A 137 -15.49 8.32 7.12
CA TRP A 137 -16.75 9.09 7.07
C TRP A 137 -16.88 10.11 8.20
N VAL A 138 -16.49 9.71 9.41
CA VAL A 138 -16.63 10.58 10.61
C VAL A 138 -15.50 11.60 10.71
N LEU A 139 -14.26 11.17 10.47
CA LEU A 139 -13.07 11.98 10.79
C LEU A 139 -12.48 12.70 9.57
N PHE A 140 -12.58 12.10 8.39
CA PHE A 140 -11.98 12.59 7.16
C PHE A 140 -12.95 12.45 5.98
N PRO A 141 -14.02 13.27 5.92
CA PRO A 141 -15.01 13.18 4.85
C PRO A 141 -14.42 13.35 3.46
N GLU A 142 -13.25 13.99 3.33
CA GLU A 142 -12.51 14.14 2.07
C GLU A 142 -12.10 12.81 1.45
N ILE A 143 -11.81 11.81 2.27
CA ILE A 143 -11.43 10.48 1.81
C ILE A 143 -12.55 9.44 1.93
N ALA A 144 -13.71 9.83 2.43
CA ALA A 144 -14.86 8.94 2.57
C ALA A 144 -15.32 8.31 1.23
N PRO A 145 -15.28 9.01 0.09
CA PRO A 145 -15.65 8.45 -1.22
C PRO A 145 -14.75 7.32 -1.70
N PHE A 146 -13.52 7.20 -1.20
CA PHE A 146 -12.60 6.18 -1.66
C PHE A 146 -13.13 4.77 -1.41
N ASN A 147 -13.10 3.92 -2.44
CA ASN A 147 -13.58 2.55 -2.38
C ASN A 147 -12.66 1.65 -1.54
N GLN A 148 -11.33 1.85 -1.68
CA GLN A 148 -10.31 1.04 -1.01
C GLN A 148 -9.30 1.90 -0.22
N PRO A 149 -9.71 2.51 0.91
CA PRO A 149 -8.82 3.35 1.72
C PRO A 149 -7.59 2.59 2.27
N LEU A 150 -7.62 1.25 2.27
CA LEU A 150 -6.52 0.37 2.67
C LEU A 150 -5.86 -0.33 1.46
N SER A 151 -5.95 0.24 0.26
CA SER A 151 -5.23 -0.33 -0.89
C SER A 151 -3.72 -0.28 -0.67
N GLY A 152 -3.05 -1.39 -0.94
CA GLY A 152 -1.59 -1.50 -0.99
C GLY A 152 -1.02 -1.22 -2.39
N GLU A 153 -1.89 -1.17 -3.39
CA GLU A 153 -1.57 -0.87 -4.78
C GLU A 153 -1.60 0.65 -4.96
N ILE A 154 -0.44 1.28 -4.97
CA ILE A 154 -0.29 2.74 -4.92
C ILE A 154 0.81 3.17 -5.90
N CYS A 155 0.55 4.20 -6.68
CA CYS A 155 1.58 4.84 -7.51
C CYS A 155 1.61 6.33 -7.20
N ALA A 156 2.82 6.88 -7.14
CA ALA A 156 3.03 8.33 -7.09
C ALA A 156 4.43 8.68 -7.63
N THR A 157 4.69 9.97 -7.80
CA THR A 157 6.03 10.44 -8.12
C THR A 157 7.00 10.19 -6.96
N ALA A 158 8.27 9.97 -7.28
CA ALA A 158 9.31 9.85 -6.27
C ALA A 158 9.42 11.10 -5.39
N GLU A 159 9.13 12.29 -5.94
CA GLU A 159 9.10 13.56 -5.22
C GLU A 159 8.03 13.56 -4.12
N LEU A 160 6.80 13.13 -4.44
CA LEU A 160 5.73 13.03 -3.45
C LEU A 160 6.11 12.02 -2.36
N PHE A 161 6.57 10.83 -2.72
CA PHE A 161 6.99 9.84 -1.73
C PHE A 161 8.15 10.32 -0.88
N LYS A 162 9.11 11.08 -1.43
CA LYS A 162 10.21 11.70 -0.69
C LYS A 162 9.69 12.65 0.38
N THR A 163 8.70 13.46 0.04
CA THR A 163 8.03 14.37 0.99
C THR A 163 7.34 13.59 2.10
N LEU A 164 6.57 12.56 1.74
CA LEU A 164 5.83 11.74 2.71
C LEU A 164 6.76 10.94 3.64
N VAL A 165 7.82 10.34 3.11
CA VAL A 165 8.83 9.59 3.90
C VAL A 165 9.54 10.48 4.93
N GLY A 166 9.64 11.77 4.68
CA GLY A 166 10.20 12.77 5.59
C GLY A 166 9.33 13.04 6.82
N CYS A 167 8.05 12.65 6.82
CA CYS A 167 7.17 12.87 7.96
C CYS A 167 7.58 12.00 9.15
N ARG A 168 7.60 12.63 10.36
CA ARG A 168 8.02 11.98 11.60
C ARG A 168 7.05 10.90 12.08
N ASP A 169 5.77 11.04 11.71
CA ASP A 169 4.66 10.18 12.10
C ASP A 169 4.37 9.05 11.10
N TRP A 170 5.29 8.75 10.19
CA TRP A 170 5.19 7.62 9.26
C TRP A 170 4.99 6.29 10.02
N PRO A 171 3.86 5.58 9.82
CA PRO A 171 3.56 4.34 10.55
C PRO A 171 4.52 3.21 10.19
N HIS A 172 4.83 2.36 11.16
CA HIS A 172 5.68 1.18 10.92
C HIS A 172 4.91 -0.03 10.38
N GLY A 173 3.63 -0.17 10.75
CA GLY A 173 2.82 -1.35 10.46
C GLY A 173 1.75 -1.14 9.37
N TRP A 174 0.63 -1.84 9.51
CA TRP A 174 -0.48 -1.83 8.54
C TRP A 174 -1.27 -0.52 8.46
N GLY A 175 -1.14 0.37 9.42
CA GLY A 175 -1.73 1.71 9.33
C GLY A 175 -1.15 2.59 8.22
N ILE A 176 -0.10 2.15 7.53
CA ILE A 176 0.56 2.93 6.48
C ILE A 176 -0.36 3.25 5.30
N ASP A 177 -1.21 2.33 4.90
CA ASP A 177 -2.06 2.49 3.72
C ASP A 177 -3.08 3.62 3.90
N ILE A 178 -3.75 3.67 5.08
CA ILE A 178 -4.67 4.75 5.42
C ILE A 178 -3.93 6.06 5.71
N TRP A 179 -2.75 5.98 6.31
CA TRP A 179 -1.93 7.15 6.60
C TRP A 179 -1.51 7.87 5.31
N LEU A 180 -1.06 7.12 4.29
CA LEU A 180 -0.69 7.68 2.98
C LEU A 180 -1.86 8.42 2.34
N LEU A 181 -3.07 7.84 2.39
CA LEU A 181 -4.25 8.47 1.84
C LEU A 181 -4.61 9.76 2.59
N ILE A 182 -4.67 9.71 3.92
CA ILE A 182 -4.97 10.88 4.74
C ILE A 182 -3.90 11.96 4.54
N GLU A 183 -2.62 11.59 4.66
CA GLU A 183 -1.52 12.56 4.60
C GLU A 183 -1.43 13.26 3.25
N ALA A 184 -1.59 12.53 2.15
CA ALA A 184 -1.62 13.10 0.81
C ALA A 184 -2.82 14.04 0.63
N SER A 185 -4.02 13.61 0.99
CA SER A 185 -5.23 14.42 0.87
C SER A 185 -5.19 15.67 1.75
N MET A 186 -4.72 15.55 3.00
CA MET A 186 -4.60 16.69 3.92
C MET A 186 -3.52 17.70 3.54
N LYS A 187 -2.59 17.32 2.68
CA LYS A 187 -1.59 18.20 2.06
C LYS A 187 -2.02 18.74 0.69
N ASN A 188 -3.30 18.58 0.34
CA ASN A 188 -3.90 19.03 -0.91
C ASN A 188 -3.30 18.39 -2.17
N HIS A 189 -2.76 17.17 -2.06
CA HIS A 189 -2.42 16.39 -3.23
C HIS A 189 -3.67 15.78 -3.83
N ASN A 190 -3.72 15.76 -5.16
CA ASN A 190 -4.80 15.09 -5.89
C ASN A 190 -4.56 13.58 -5.85
N VAL A 191 -5.44 12.87 -5.14
CA VAL A 191 -5.40 11.40 -5.03
C VAL A 191 -6.62 10.83 -5.74
N ASP A 192 -6.40 9.88 -6.64
CA ASP A 192 -7.47 9.24 -7.41
C ASP A 192 -7.42 7.72 -7.29
N GLU A 193 -8.53 7.05 -7.61
CA GLU A 193 -8.65 5.60 -7.62
C GLU A 193 -8.78 5.07 -9.05
N VAL A 194 -8.05 3.98 -9.33
CA VAL A 194 -8.15 3.24 -10.59
C VAL A 194 -8.70 1.83 -10.35
N TYR A 195 -9.63 1.39 -11.19
CA TYR A 195 -10.22 0.07 -11.06
C TYR A 195 -9.30 -1.02 -11.60
N LEU A 196 -8.90 -1.95 -10.74
CA LEU A 196 -7.98 -3.04 -11.06
C LEU A 196 -8.68 -4.41 -11.26
N GLY A 197 -9.99 -4.43 -11.39
CA GLY A 197 -10.73 -5.67 -11.57
C GLY A 197 -11.01 -6.40 -10.25
N THR A 198 -10.70 -7.69 -10.18
CA THR A 198 -10.87 -8.52 -8.98
C THR A 198 -9.51 -8.88 -8.40
N LYS A 199 -9.29 -8.65 -7.10
CA LYS A 199 -8.06 -9.07 -6.41
C LYS A 199 -8.28 -10.42 -5.73
N VAL A 200 -7.40 -11.37 -6.06
CA VAL A 200 -7.27 -12.66 -5.37
C VAL A 200 -5.90 -12.70 -4.71
N HIS A 201 -5.85 -12.95 -3.42
CA HIS A 201 -4.60 -13.09 -2.68
C HIS A 201 -4.53 -14.45 -1.99
N THR A 202 -3.31 -14.94 -1.77
CA THR A 202 -3.05 -16.28 -1.24
C THR A 202 -3.22 -16.38 0.27
N SER A 203 -3.31 -15.28 0.98
CA SER A 203 -3.51 -15.33 2.43
C SER A 203 -4.82 -16.06 2.73
N ARG A 204 -4.69 -17.37 3.01
CA ARG A 204 -5.81 -18.23 3.42
C ARG A 204 -6.29 -17.74 4.76
N GLN A 205 -7.56 -17.42 4.84
CA GLN A 205 -8.20 -17.01 6.06
C GLN A 205 -8.66 -18.25 6.84
N GLU A 206 -7.78 -18.83 7.63
CA GLU A 206 -8.21 -19.78 8.66
C GLU A 206 -8.75 -18.99 9.84
N TYR A 207 -10.05 -19.12 10.10
CA TYR A 207 -10.82 -18.29 11.01
C TYR A 207 -10.12 -18.02 12.37
N LEU A 208 -9.49 -19.03 12.99
CA LEU A 208 -8.83 -18.87 14.29
C LEU A 208 -7.49 -18.11 14.21
N VAL A 209 -6.74 -18.25 13.13
CA VAL A 209 -5.42 -17.59 12.94
C VAL A 209 -5.63 -16.15 12.48
N ASP A 210 -6.60 -15.92 11.63
CA ASP A 210 -6.84 -14.61 11.00
C ASP A 210 -7.56 -13.63 11.91
N VAL A 211 -8.37 -14.09 12.87
CA VAL A 211 -9.03 -13.18 13.82
C VAL A 211 -8.01 -12.35 14.58
N VAL A 212 -6.92 -12.96 15.05
CA VAL A 212 -5.85 -12.23 15.76
C VAL A 212 -5.12 -11.26 14.83
N LYS A 213 -4.82 -11.67 13.61
CA LYS A 213 -4.18 -10.82 12.58
C LYS A 213 -5.09 -9.65 12.20
N LEU A 214 -6.38 -9.93 11.95
CA LEU A 214 -7.36 -8.90 11.59
C LEU A 214 -7.61 -7.92 12.74
N ALA A 215 -7.71 -8.40 13.98
CA ALA A 215 -7.85 -7.54 15.16
C ALA A 215 -6.65 -6.60 15.33
N LYS A 216 -5.44 -7.13 15.15
CA LYS A 216 -4.21 -6.30 15.20
C LYS A 216 -4.13 -5.31 14.03
N MET A 217 -4.59 -5.69 12.85
CA MET A 217 -4.69 -4.78 11.71
C MET A 217 -5.72 -3.68 11.98
N ALA A 218 -6.91 -4.03 12.50
CA ALA A 218 -7.94 -3.08 12.88
C ALA A 218 -7.45 -2.08 13.93
N GLU A 219 -6.75 -2.57 14.97
CA GLU A 219 -6.11 -1.73 15.98
C GLU A 219 -5.17 -0.71 15.33
N GLN A 220 -4.25 -1.15 14.48
CA GLN A 220 -3.26 -0.26 13.86
C GLN A 220 -3.88 0.75 12.92
N VAL A 221 -4.87 0.36 12.13
CA VAL A 221 -5.63 1.27 11.26
C VAL A 221 -6.36 2.30 12.09
N SER A 222 -7.09 1.89 13.13
CA SER A 222 -7.80 2.78 14.05
C SER A 222 -6.87 3.77 14.72
N MET A 223 -5.79 3.27 15.35
CA MET A 223 -4.80 4.11 16.03
C MET A 223 -4.14 5.12 15.09
N THR A 224 -3.85 4.71 13.86
CA THR A 224 -3.30 5.62 12.86
C THR A 224 -4.31 6.69 12.48
N THR A 225 -5.56 6.32 12.22
CA THR A 225 -6.63 7.26 11.88
C THR A 225 -6.89 8.27 13.00
N PHE A 226 -6.93 7.81 14.26
CA PHE A 226 -7.09 8.72 15.41
C PHE A 226 -5.89 9.66 15.60
N LYS A 227 -4.66 9.17 15.43
CA LYS A 227 -3.45 10.04 15.49
C LYS A 227 -3.51 11.12 14.42
N GLN A 228 -3.94 10.78 13.20
CA GLN A 228 -4.12 11.76 12.14
C GLN A 228 -5.27 12.73 12.47
N ALA A 229 -6.37 12.24 13.05
CA ALA A 229 -7.48 13.10 13.48
C ALA A 229 -7.06 14.11 14.55
N ILE A 230 -6.19 13.72 15.49
CA ILE A 230 -5.60 14.65 16.46
C ILE A 230 -4.70 15.66 15.75
N LYS A 231 -3.80 15.21 14.89
CA LYS A 231 -2.86 16.05 14.12
C LYS A 231 -3.58 17.13 13.31
N TYR A 232 -4.65 16.74 12.63
CA TYR A 232 -5.43 17.63 11.77
C TYR A 232 -6.66 18.26 12.44
N LYS A 233 -6.79 18.15 13.78
CA LYS A 233 -7.88 18.74 14.59
C LYS A 233 -9.28 18.29 14.12
N ARG A 234 -9.43 17.03 13.73
CA ARG A 234 -10.68 16.48 13.18
C ARG A 234 -11.62 15.88 14.22
N LEU A 235 -11.24 15.83 15.50
CA LEU A 235 -12.09 15.25 16.54
C LEU A 235 -13.38 16.05 16.78
N ASP A 236 -13.43 17.32 16.42
CA ASP A 236 -14.66 18.11 16.49
C ASP A 236 -15.74 17.66 15.49
N ASN A 237 -15.36 16.92 14.44
CA ASN A 237 -16.30 16.31 13.52
C ASN A 237 -17.20 15.28 14.23
N VAL A 238 -16.69 14.60 15.26
CA VAL A 238 -17.46 13.63 16.06
C VAL A 238 -18.62 14.30 16.78
N LYS A 239 -18.46 15.55 17.24
CA LYS A 239 -19.51 16.32 17.91
C LYS A 239 -20.64 16.76 16.97
N ARG A 240 -20.36 16.80 15.65
CA ARG A 240 -21.29 17.23 14.61
C ARG A 240 -21.99 16.05 13.93
N ALA A 241 -21.48 14.84 14.10
CA ALA A 241 -22.13 13.64 13.59
C ALA A 241 -23.44 13.46 14.36
N HIS A 242 -24.57 13.78 13.73
CA HIS A 242 -25.88 13.44 14.25
C HIS A 242 -26.04 11.91 14.17
N VAL A 243 -26.26 11.30 15.31
CA VAL A 243 -26.67 9.88 15.43
C VAL A 243 -28.10 9.76 14.99
#